data_f6697301f0b442fd6db19d045f814c06
#
_entry.id   f6697301f0b442fd6db19d045f814c06
#
_cell.length_a   1.000
_cell.length_b   1.000
_cell.length_c   1.000
_cell.angle_alpha   90.00
_cell.angle_beta   90.00
_cell.angle_gamma   90.00
#
_symmetry.space_group_name_H-M   'P 1'
#
loop_
_entity.id
_entity.type
_entity.pdbx_description
1 polymer ?
#
loop_
_entity_poly.entity_id
_entity_poly.type
_entity_poly.pdbx_seq_one_letter_code
_entity_poly.pdbx_strand_id
1 'polypeptide(L)'
;MQQTVVPGVAMWSVWQPERNLYFNSFFIEHAEGNLAVDPLALPGASADLIAQRGGLAWVVVTNRDHERGARELAQRFSAKIAASAADAPLLTGPVERLLQNGERIADGRVIALEGLKTPGEFALDFAQRDAVLLGDALWGDPAGSLRLMPDQKLADPARAVLSLRKLWACRREHLLVGDGACIFGGAAAALGACLEARRDTYVNRINADELEWIDETPEHEEFAGSSAEIGHFIGARKLGYRLARLGPGKAWCPLHWHVAEEELFVVFKGTPTLITPRGSFGLRKGDFIAFPVGPQGAHKLVNDAAEPCTLLMLSNFERDEVCYYPDSHKLAVGELILRDHPSLDYFDAE
;
A
#
# COMPACT_ATOMS: atom_id res chain seq x y z
N MET A 1 -15.26 6.79 -22.89
CA MET A 1 -14.85 6.05 -21.66
C MET A 1 -14.58 4.60 -22.06
N GLN A 2 -13.47 4.04 -21.62
CA GLN A 2 -13.00 2.72 -21.98
C GLN A 2 -12.81 1.90 -20.70
N GLN A 3 -13.24 0.63 -20.71
CA GLN A 3 -13.02 -0.28 -19.58
C GLN A 3 -11.53 -0.65 -19.50
N THR A 4 -10.98 -0.67 -18.28
CA THR A 4 -9.61 -1.16 -18.03
C THR A 4 -9.61 -2.64 -17.65
N VAL A 5 -8.42 -3.22 -17.47
CA VAL A 5 -8.28 -4.58 -16.93
C VAL A 5 -8.50 -4.64 -15.43
N VAL A 6 -8.48 -3.49 -14.74
CA VAL A 6 -8.75 -3.42 -13.30
C VAL A 6 -10.26 -3.55 -13.07
N PRO A 7 -10.73 -4.48 -12.26
CA PRO A 7 -12.15 -4.72 -12.05
C PRO A 7 -12.91 -3.47 -11.59
N GLY A 8 -14.02 -3.14 -12.28
CA GLY A 8 -14.87 -1.99 -11.95
C GLY A 8 -14.21 -0.62 -12.19
N VAL A 9 -13.11 -0.56 -12.96
CA VAL A 9 -12.45 0.70 -13.30
C VAL A 9 -12.51 0.95 -14.79
N ALA A 10 -13.07 2.09 -15.18
CA ALA A 10 -13.01 2.60 -16.54
C ALA A 10 -12.26 3.94 -16.58
N MET A 11 -11.72 4.31 -17.75
CA MET A 11 -10.98 5.55 -17.93
C MET A 11 -11.42 6.28 -19.18
N TRP A 12 -11.19 7.57 -19.21
CA TRP A 12 -11.19 8.38 -20.42
C TRP A 12 -9.98 9.29 -20.44
N SER A 13 -9.49 9.58 -21.63
CA SER A 13 -8.24 10.31 -21.79
C SER A 13 -8.42 11.42 -22.83
N VAL A 14 -7.68 12.50 -22.63
CA VAL A 14 -7.61 13.63 -23.54
C VAL A 14 -6.17 13.88 -23.94
N TRP A 15 -5.91 13.88 -25.24
CA TRP A 15 -4.57 14.16 -25.77
C TRP A 15 -4.16 15.61 -25.49
N GLN A 16 -2.95 15.81 -25.00
CA GLN A 16 -2.33 17.11 -24.72
C GLN A 16 -1.18 17.35 -25.70
N PRO A 17 -1.41 18.08 -26.81
CA PRO A 17 -0.39 18.25 -27.84
C PRO A 17 0.89 18.92 -27.33
N GLU A 18 0.75 19.91 -26.45
CA GLU A 18 1.89 20.67 -25.89
C GLU A 18 2.80 19.82 -24.99
N ARG A 19 2.25 18.73 -24.44
CA ARG A 19 2.98 17.82 -23.54
C ARG A 19 3.34 16.49 -24.19
N ASN A 20 2.78 16.24 -25.38
CA ASN A 20 2.93 15.00 -26.13
C ASN A 20 2.56 13.75 -25.32
N LEU A 21 1.48 13.83 -24.52
CA LEU A 21 0.96 12.71 -23.74
C LEU A 21 -0.55 12.86 -23.48
N TYR A 22 -1.18 11.79 -23.02
CA TYR A 22 -2.58 11.80 -22.60
C TYR A 22 -2.72 12.20 -21.13
N PHE A 23 -3.72 13.02 -20.83
CA PHE A 23 -4.25 13.16 -19.48
C PHE A 23 -5.39 12.17 -19.28
N ASN A 24 -5.44 11.54 -18.12
CA ASN A 24 -6.40 10.51 -17.79
C ASN A 24 -7.34 10.95 -16.67
N SER A 25 -8.51 10.34 -16.68
CA SER A 25 -9.53 10.43 -15.64
C SER A 25 -10.13 9.04 -15.45
N PHE A 26 -10.60 8.77 -14.26
CA PHE A 26 -11.05 7.42 -13.92
C PHE A 26 -12.48 7.43 -13.38
N PHE A 27 -13.24 6.43 -13.78
CA PHE A 27 -14.53 6.08 -13.20
C PHE A 27 -14.40 4.77 -12.46
N ILE A 28 -14.81 4.74 -11.20
CA ILE A 28 -14.66 3.58 -10.31
C ILE A 28 -16.04 3.19 -9.81
N GLU A 29 -16.46 1.99 -10.15
CA GLU A 29 -17.71 1.40 -9.70
C GLU A 29 -17.59 0.92 -8.25
N HIS A 30 -18.56 1.31 -7.41
CA HIS A 30 -18.61 0.87 -6.02
C HIS A 30 -20.05 0.77 -5.53
N ALA A 31 -20.33 -0.23 -4.69
CA ALA A 31 -21.68 -0.52 -4.19
C ALA A 31 -22.30 0.63 -3.38
N GLU A 32 -21.47 1.40 -2.65
CA GLU A 32 -21.91 2.56 -1.87
C GLU A 32 -21.95 3.86 -2.69
N GLY A 33 -21.73 3.78 -4.00
CA GLY A 33 -21.75 4.91 -4.93
C GLY A 33 -20.45 5.07 -5.69
N ASN A 34 -20.57 5.32 -6.99
CA ASN A 34 -19.44 5.41 -7.90
C ASN A 34 -18.64 6.71 -7.71
N LEU A 35 -17.36 6.65 -8.09
CA LEU A 35 -16.46 7.80 -8.05
C LEU A 35 -15.98 8.17 -9.46
N ALA A 36 -15.78 9.47 -9.69
CA ALA A 36 -14.91 9.96 -10.74
C ALA A 36 -13.67 10.57 -10.11
N VAL A 37 -12.47 10.19 -10.59
CA VAL A 37 -11.20 10.71 -10.06
C VAL A 37 -10.51 11.56 -11.12
N ASP A 38 -10.11 12.77 -10.74
CA ASP A 38 -9.42 13.76 -11.57
C ASP A 38 -10.10 14.01 -12.93
N PRO A 39 -11.40 14.32 -12.95
CA PRO A 39 -12.17 14.31 -14.19
C PRO A 39 -11.78 15.44 -15.13
N LEU A 40 -11.45 15.06 -16.35
CA LEU A 40 -11.38 15.94 -17.51
C LEU A 40 -12.78 16.15 -18.07
N ALA A 41 -12.93 17.07 -19.03
CA ALA A 41 -14.17 17.24 -19.77
C ALA A 41 -14.64 15.86 -20.30
N LEU A 42 -15.88 15.50 -19.97
CA LEU A 42 -16.43 14.19 -20.26
C LEU A 42 -17.18 14.21 -21.60
N PRO A 43 -16.85 13.35 -22.57
CA PRO A 43 -17.63 13.19 -23.79
C PRO A 43 -19.09 12.81 -23.48
N GLY A 44 -20.06 13.35 -24.22
CA GLY A 44 -21.49 13.14 -23.97
C GLY A 44 -21.89 11.68 -23.85
N ALA A 45 -21.46 10.83 -24.77
CA ALA A 45 -21.70 9.37 -24.72
C ALA A 45 -21.12 8.69 -23.48
N SER A 46 -20.04 9.20 -22.92
CA SER A 46 -19.46 8.66 -21.67
C SER A 46 -20.29 9.06 -20.45
N ALA A 47 -20.92 10.22 -20.47
CA ALA A 47 -21.83 10.65 -19.41
C ALA A 47 -23.09 9.77 -19.35
N ASP A 48 -23.62 9.37 -20.51
CA ASP A 48 -24.76 8.48 -20.58
C ASP A 48 -24.43 7.09 -20.01
N LEU A 49 -23.20 6.60 -20.26
CA LEU A 49 -22.71 5.36 -19.66
C LEU A 49 -22.59 5.44 -18.14
N ILE A 50 -22.10 6.56 -17.60
CA ILE A 50 -22.04 6.78 -16.14
C ILE A 50 -23.45 6.79 -15.56
N ALA A 51 -24.40 7.50 -16.21
CA ALA A 51 -25.79 7.51 -15.76
C ALA A 51 -26.42 6.11 -15.73
N GLN A 52 -26.19 5.30 -16.77
CA GLN A 52 -26.68 3.91 -16.85
C GLN A 52 -26.09 3.01 -15.75
N ARG A 53 -24.88 3.35 -15.24
CA ARG A 53 -24.20 2.62 -14.16
C ARG A 53 -24.51 3.18 -12.76
N GLY A 54 -25.56 3.98 -12.61
CA GLY A 54 -26.02 4.52 -11.32
C GLY A 54 -25.49 5.91 -10.98
N GLY A 55 -24.88 6.62 -11.93
CA GLY A 55 -24.37 7.98 -11.72
C GLY A 55 -23.08 8.05 -10.89
N LEU A 56 -22.86 9.19 -10.23
CA LEU A 56 -21.71 9.44 -9.36
C LEU A 56 -22.19 9.84 -7.96
N ALA A 57 -21.57 9.30 -6.94
CA ALA A 57 -21.69 9.77 -5.56
C ALA A 57 -20.61 10.81 -5.24
N TRP A 58 -19.40 10.58 -5.74
CA TRP A 58 -18.24 11.42 -5.44
C TRP A 58 -17.45 11.77 -6.69
N VAL A 59 -16.91 12.98 -6.69
CA VAL A 59 -15.82 13.42 -7.55
C VAL A 59 -14.60 13.65 -6.65
N VAL A 60 -13.53 12.90 -6.88
CA VAL A 60 -12.30 12.97 -6.10
C VAL A 60 -11.26 13.74 -6.87
N VAL A 61 -10.63 14.72 -6.22
CA VAL A 61 -9.54 15.53 -6.77
C VAL A 61 -8.27 15.20 -6.00
N THR A 62 -7.31 14.53 -6.66
CA THR A 62 -6.09 14.03 -6.02
C THR A 62 -5.08 15.12 -5.68
N ASN A 63 -5.10 16.23 -6.42
CA ASN A 63 -4.37 17.45 -6.12
C ASN A 63 -5.06 18.65 -6.77
N ARG A 64 -4.75 19.88 -6.32
CA ARG A 64 -5.42 21.10 -6.79
C ARG A 64 -5.36 21.35 -8.30
N ASP A 65 -4.29 20.91 -8.95
CA ASP A 65 -4.11 21.11 -10.40
C ASP A 65 -4.99 20.15 -11.22
N HIS A 66 -5.56 19.14 -10.56
CA HIS A 66 -6.48 18.16 -11.13
C HIS A 66 -7.96 18.46 -10.86
N GLU A 67 -8.30 19.67 -10.38
CA GLU A 67 -9.70 20.10 -10.29
C GLU A 67 -10.42 20.05 -11.65
N ARG A 68 -9.73 20.44 -12.73
CA ARG A 68 -10.13 20.27 -14.15
C ARG A 68 -11.64 20.39 -14.36
N GLY A 69 -12.34 19.32 -14.80
CA GLY A 69 -13.79 19.24 -15.01
C GLY A 69 -14.60 18.82 -13.78
N ALA A 70 -14.00 18.82 -12.57
CA ALA A 70 -14.64 18.28 -11.37
C ALA A 70 -15.97 18.98 -11.03
N ARG A 71 -16.02 20.30 -11.12
CA ARG A 71 -17.22 21.09 -10.78
C ARG A 71 -18.37 20.82 -11.73
N GLU A 72 -18.09 20.80 -13.03
CA GLU A 72 -19.10 20.53 -14.05
C GLU A 72 -19.65 19.12 -13.89
N LEU A 73 -18.77 18.14 -13.67
CA LEU A 73 -19.18 16.76 -13.51
C LEU A 73 -19.98 16.54 -12.21
N ALA A 74 -19.53 17.12 -11.10
CA ALA A 74 -20.25 17.06 -9.83
C ALA A 74 -21.66 17.68 -9.95
N GLN A 75 -21.78 18.84 -10.60
CA GLN A 75 -23.08 19.47 -10.84
C GLN A 75 -23.98 18.59 -11.71
N ARG A 76 -23.43 18.01 -12.78
CA ARG A 76 -24.21 17.18 -13.73
C ARG A 76 -24.82 15.94 -13.06
N PHE A 77 -24.11 15.32 -12.13
CA PHE A 77 -24.55 14.10 -11.47
C PHE A 77 -25.05 14.32 -10.03
N SER A 78 -25.14 15.58 -9.57
CA SER A 78 -25.41 15.91 -8.16
C SER A 78 -24.47 15.20 -7.19
N ALA A 79 -23.24 14.97 -7.61
CA ALA A 79 -22.20 14.32 -6.83
C ALA A 79 -21.50 15.32 -5.89
N LYS A 80 -20.93 14.80 -4.80
CA LYS A 80 -20.14 15.58 -3.85
C LYS A 80 -18.67 15.58 -4.26
N ILE A 81 -17.91 16.62 -3.88
CA ILE A 81 -16.49 16.71 -4.14
C ILE A 81 -15.69 16.33 -2.89
N ALA A 82 -14.69 15.49 -3.07
CA ALA A 82 -13.72 15.12 -2.05
C ALA A 82 -12.31 15.50 -2.51
N ALA A 83 -11.52 16.10 -1.61
CA ALA A 83 -10.13 16.47 -1.84
C ALA A 83 -9.36 16.42 -0.51
N SER A 84 -8.03 16.54 -0.55
CA SER A 84 -7.25 16.65 0.68
C SER A 84 -7.55 17.94 1.44
N ALA A 85 -7.39 17.92 2.75
CA ALA A 85 -7.57 19.10 3.59
C ALA A 85 -6.60 20.24 3.22
N ALA A 86 -5.39 19.91 2.74
CA ALA A 86 -4.39 20.90 2.38
C ALA A 86 -4.68 21.59 1.02
N ASP A 87 -5.25 20.88 0.06
CA ASP A 87 -5.56 21.43 -1.25
C ASP A 87 -6.98 22.03 -1.34
N ALA A 88 -7.91 21.59 -0.48
CA ALA A 88 -9.30 22.08 -0.50
C ALA A 88 -9.44 23.62 -0.50
N PRO A 89 -8.67 24.40 0.31
CA PRO A 89 -8.74 25.86 0.27
C PRO A 89 -8.21 26.49 -1.04
N LEU A 90 -7.53 25.72 -1.86
CA LEU A 90 -6.90 26.16 -3.12
C LEU A 90 -7.76 25.82 -4.33
N LEU A 91 -8.86 25.10 -4.14
CA LEU A 91 -9.84 24.78 -5.19
C LEU A 91 -10.84 25.93 -5.39
N THR A 92 -11.50 25.93 -6.57
CA THR A 92 -12.36 27.04 -6.98
C THR A 92 -13.72 27.10 -6.28
N GLY A 93 -14.08 26.12 -5.45
CA GLY A 93 -15.36 26.07 -4.77
C GLY A 93 -15.38 25.08 -3.60
N PRO A 94 -16.56 24.81 -3.00
CA PRO A 94 -16.66 24.00 -1.80
C PRO A 94 -16.22 22.56 -2.02
N VAL A 95 -15.67 21.95 -0.97
CA VAL A 95 -15.34 20.54 -0.87
C VAL A 95 -16.17 19.94 0.27
N GLU A 96 -16.98 18.95 -0.06
CA GLU A 96 -17.92 18.36 0.90
C GLU A 96 -17.26 17.32 1.81
N ARG A 97 -16.12 16.78 1.37
CA ARG A 97 -15.35 15.83 2.20
C ARG A 97 -13.86 16.11 2.12
N LEU A 98 -13.26 16.36 3.27
CA LEU A 98 -11.81 16.49 3.42
C LEU A 98 -11.23 15.10 3.68
N LEU A 99 -10.27 14.70 2.87
CA LEU A 99 -9.59 13.42 2.97
C LEU A 99 -8.25 13.57 3.68
N GLN A 100 -7.95 12.62 4.57
CA GLN A 100 -6.69 12.54 5.30
C GLN A 100 -6.00 11.22 5.03
N ASN A 101 -4.69 11.16 5.33
CA ASN A 101 -3.91 9.94 5.19
C ASN A 101 -4.53 8.77 5.98
N GLY A 102 -4.62 7.60 5.36
CA GLY A 102 -5.20 6.39 5.94
C GLY A 102 -6.73 6.29 5.83
N GLU A 103 -7.45 7.40 5.59
CA GLU A 103 -8.90 7.34 5.39
C GLU A 103 -9.28 6.60 4.11
N ARG A 104 -10.53 6.14 4.04
CA ARG A 104 -11.07 5.48 2.85
C ARG A 104 -12.15 6.32 2.20
N ILE A 105 -12.16 6.30 0.85
CA ILE A 105 -13.29 6.72 0.04
C ILE A 105 -13.65 5.55 -0.89
N ALA A 106 -14.87 5.04 -0.78
CA ALA A 106 -15.23 3.72 -1.29
C ALA A 106 -14.22 2.67 -0.77
N ASP A 107 -13.67 1.82 -1.64
CA ASP A 107 -12.65 0.84 -1.29
C ASP A 107 -11.19 1.38 -1.40
N GLY A 108 -11.01 2.65 -1.83
CA GLY A 108 -9.70 3.28 -1.95
C GLY A 108 -9.19 3.88 -0.63
N ARG A 109 -8.02 3.45 -0.16
CA ARG A 109 -7.31 4.04 0.98
C ARG A 109 -6.46 5.22 0.52
N VAL A 110 -6.61 6.36 1.19
CA VAL A 110 -5.83 7.57 0.91
C VAL A 110 -4.40 7.41 1.42
N ILE A 111 -3.43 7.65 0.55
CA ILE A 111 -2.00 7.72 0.88
C ILE A 111 -1.53 9.14 0.57
N ALA A 112 -1.33 9.96 1.60
CA ALA A 112 -0.82 11.31 1.43
C ALA A 112 0.62 11.29 0.90
N LEU A 113 0.90 12.12 -0.09
CA LEU A 113 2.20 12.24 -0.73
C LEU A 113 2.79 13.62 -0.40
N GLU A 114 4.06 13.64 -0.03
CA GLU A 114 4.76 14.83 0.43
C GLU A 114 5.91 15.20 -0.51
N GLY A 115 6.34 16.46 -0.46
CA GLY A 115 7.44 16.96 -1.28
C GLY A 115 7.09 17.18 -2.75
N LEU A 116 5.84 16.93 -3.15
CA LEU A 116 5.35 17.08 -4.50
C LEU A 116 4.98 18.54 -4.84
N LYS A 117 4.41 18.76 -5.99
CA LYS A 117 4.08 20.09 -6.52
C LYS A 117 2.99 20.80 -5.70
N THR A 118 2.03 20.04 -5.18
CA THR A 118 0.96 20.56 -4.35
C THR A 118 1.05 20.02 -2.93
N PRO A 119 0.62 20.79 -1.92
CA PRO A 119 0.76 20.38 -0.52
C PRO A 119 -0.19 19.24 -0.13
N GLY A 120 -1.25 19.04 -0.89
CA GLY A 120 -2.32 18.09 -0.57
C GLY A 120 -2.41 16.90 -1.52
N GLU A 121 -1.37 16.63 -2.28
CA GLU A 121 -1.37 15.50 -3.21
C GLU A 121 -1.47 14.15 -2.50
N PHE A 122 -2.28 13.26 -3.04
CA PHE A 122 -2.44 11.91 -2.51
C PHE A 122 -2.70 10.89 -3.62
N ALA A 123 -2.44 9.64 -3.28
CA ALA A 123 -2.84 8.48 -4.08
C ALA A 123 -3.99 7.72 -3.41
N LEU A 124 -4.69 6.90 -4.18
CA LEU A 124 -5.71 5.97 -3.72
C LEU A 124 -5.20 4.54 -3.91
N ASP A 125 -5.07 3.79 -2.82
CA ASP A 125 -4.71 2.38 -2.82
C ASP A 125 -5.97 1.51 -2.78
N PHE A 126 -6.25 0.81 -3.87
CA PHE A 126 -7.36 -0.12 -4.04
C PHE A 126 -6.85 -1.56 -3.87
N ALA A 127 -6.63 -1.97 -2.62
CA ALA A 127 -6.03 -3.27 -2.30
C ALA A 127 -6.78 -4.45 -2.93
N GLN A 128 -8.11 -4.45 -2.89
CA GLN A 128 -8.95 -5.53 -3.44
C GLN A 128 -8.96 -5.55 -4.98
N ARG A 129 -8.48 -4.48 -5.64
CA ARG A 129 -8.39 -4.38 -7.10
C ARG A 129 -6.96 -4.50 -7.58
N ASP A 130 -6.01 -4.71 -6.66
CA ASP A 130 -4.58 -4.75 -6.92
C ASP A 130 -4.05 -3.54 -7.70
N ALA A 131 -4.55 -2.34 -7.36
CA ALA A 131 -4.29 -1.11 -8.09
C ALA A 131 -4.00 0.08 -7.17
N VAL A 132 -3.07 0.95 -7.59
CA VAL A 132 -2.89 2.30 -7.04
C VAL A 132 -3.25 3.31 -8.11
N LEU A 133 -3.95 4.39 -7.72
CA LEU A 133 -4.27 5.52 -8.56
C LEU A 133 -3.65 6.79 -7.99
N LEU A 134 -2.99 7.59 -8.82
CA LEU A 134 -2.43 8.89 -8.43
C LEU A 134 -2.57 9.92 -9.56
N GLY A 135 -2.40 11.17 -9.22
CA GLY A 135 -2.43 12.30 -10.15
C GLY A 135 -1.22 12.38 -11.06
N ASP A 136 -0.49 13.49 -11.02
CA ASP A 136 0.64 13.80 -11.90
C ASP A 136 2.02 13.69 -11.24
N ALA A 137 2.09 13.14 -10.03
CA ALA A 137 3.38 12.87 -9.36
C ALA A 137 4.30 11.96 -10.18
N LEU A 138 3.70 10.98 -10.86
CA LEU A 138 4.38 10.08 -11.79
C LEU A 138 3.72 10.16 -13.16
N TRP A 139 4.55 10.17 -14.20
CA TRP A 139 4.12 10.16 -15.59
C TRP A 139 4.44 8.81 -16.23
N GLY A 140 3.45 8.22 -16.88
CA GLY A 140 3.63 7.00 -17.68
C GLY A 140 4.18 7.33 -19.07
N ASP A 141 5.45 7.72 -19.14
CA ASP A 141 6.11 8.10 -20.39
C ASP A 141 7.63 7.78 -20.33
N PRO A 142 8.16 6.97 -21.27
CA PRO A 142 7.42 6.24 -22.32
C PRO A 142 6.50 5.14 -21.77
N ALA A 143 5.54 4.69 -22.58
CA ALA A 143 4.61 3.63 -22.18
C ALA A 143 5.36 2.39 -21.68
N GLY A 144 4.87 1.81 -20.58
CA GLY A 144 5.51 0.69 -19.89
C GLY A 144 6.59 1.09 -18.88
N SER A 145 6.89 2.39 -18.75
CA SER A 145 7.80 2.93 -17.74
C SER A 145 7.19 4.13 -17.01
N LEU A 146 7.83 4.52 -15.92
CA LEU A 146 7.42 5.66 -15.11
C LEU A 146 8.57 6.66 -14.99
N ARG A 147 8.24 7.92 -14.95
CA ARG A 147 9.18 8.98 -14.55
C ARG A 147 8.55 9.93 -13.54
N LEU A 148 9.37 10.38 -12.62
CA LEU A 148 8.99 11.40 -11.66
C LEU A 148 8.89 12.77 -12.35
N MET A 149 8.00 13.61 -11.86
CA MET A 149 7.93 15.01 -12.24
C MET A 149 9.33 15.68 -12.11
N PRO A 150 9.70 16.63 -12.99
CA PRO A 150 10.98 17.34 -12.90
C PRO A 150 11.19 18.02 -11.56
N ASP A 151 12.42 17.97 -11.02
CA ASP A 151 12.79 18.49 -9.69
C ASP A 151 12.38 19.94 -9.47
N GLN A 152 12.46 20.77 -10.52
CA GLN A 152 12.10 22.19 -10.45
C GLN A 152 10.59 22.41 -10.15
N LYS A 153 9.78 21.38 -10.30
CA LYS A 153 8.33 21.38 -10.00
C LYS A 153 8.00 20.78 -8.63
N LEU A 154 8.97 20.11 -8.00
CA LEU A 154 8.81 19.50 -6.68
C LEU A 154 9.12 20.51 -5.58
N ALA A 155 8.34 20.48 -4.52
CA ALA A 155 8.61 21.29 -3.33
C ALA A 155 9.87 20.80 -2.59
N ASP A 156 10.05 19.49 -2.54
CA ASP A 156 11.22 18.80 -1.98
C ASP A 156 11.43 17.48 -2.73
N PRO A 157 12.42 17.42 -3.66
CA PRO A 157 12.66 16.22 -4.47
C PRO A 157 13.01 14.98 -3.65
N ALA A 158 13.77 15.11 -2.57
CA ALA A 158 14.14 13.99 -1.72
C ALA A 158 12.91 13.46 -0.97
N ARG A 159 12.10 14.36 -0.43
CA ARG A 159 10.84 14.01 0.26
C ARG A 159 9.83 13.37 -0.70
N ALA A 160 9.74 13.86 -1.94
CA ALA A 160 8.88 13.28 -2.97
C ALA A 160 9.25 11.82 -3.28
N VAL A 161 10.53 11.53 -3.47
CA VAL A 161 11.01 10.16 -3.71
C VAL A 161 10.72 9.24 -2.52
N LEU A 162 10.95 9.70 -1.29
CA LEU A 162 10.63 8.94 -0.08
C LEU A 162 9.11 8.68 0.02
N SER A 163 8.30 9.70 -0.27
CA SER A 163 6.85 9.59 -0.21
C SER A 163 6.30 8.59 -1.24
N LEU A 164 6.83 8.59 -2.46
CA LEU A 164 6.43 7.62 -3.50
C LEU A 164 6.81 6.17 -3.16
N ARG A 165 7.76 5.95 -2.26
CA ARG A 165 8.07 4.60 -1.76
C ARG A 165 6.92 3.97 -0.98
N LYS A 166 6.04 4.78 -0.38
CA LYS A 166 4.79 4.29 0.24
C LYS A 166 3.93 3.52 -0.77
N LEU A 167 3.87 4.01 -2.02
CA LEU A 167 3.14 3.34 -3.10
C LEU A 167 3.83 2.06 -3.55
N TRP A 168 5.17 2.06 -3.58
CA TRP A 168 5.94 0.87 -3.90
C TRP A 168 5.77 -0.22 -2.85
N ALA A 169 5.68 0.15 -1.55
CA ALA A 169 5.40 -0.77 -0.46
C ALA A 169 4.03 -1.46 -0.57
N CYS A 170 3.05 -0.86 -1.25
CA CYS A 170 1.75 -1.49 -1.50
C CYS A 170 1.85 -2.69 -2.46
N ARG A 171 2.91 -2.80 -3.26
CA ARG A 171 3.19 -3.90 -4.21
C ARG A 171 2.04 -4.23 -5.16
N ARG A 172 1.30 -3.21 -5.63
CA ARG A 172 0.17 -3.41 -6.52
C ARG A 172 0.63 -3.78 -7.93
N GLU A 173 -0.17 -4.60 -8.59
CA GLU A 173 0.07 -5.04 -9.96
C GLU A 173 -0.23 -3.95 -10.98
N HIS A 174 -1.15 -3.04 -10.66
CA HIS A 174 -1.59 -1.96 -11.53
C HIS A 174 -1.30 -0.58 -10.96
N LEU A 175 -0.85 0.34 -11.82
CA LEU A 175 -0.69 1.75 -11.47
C LEU A 175 -1.43 2.62 -12.48
N LEU A 176 -2.42 3.36 -12.00
CA LEU A 176 -3.25 4.28 -12.75
C LEU A 176 -2.71 5.70 -12.53
N VAL A 177 -2.22 6.33 -13.59
CA VAL A 177 -1.61 7.67 -13.52
C VAL A 177 -2.47 8.70 -14.24
N GLY A 178 -2.55 9.90 -13.69
CA GLY A 178 -3.25 11.02 -14.30
C GLY A 178 -2.63 11.48 -15.61
N ASP A 179 -1.33 11.27 -15.81
CA ASP A 179 -0.57 11.75 -16.97
C ASP A 179 0.22 10.60 -17.62
N GLY A 180 0.00 10.37 -18.91
CA GLY A 180 0.66 9.34 -19.71
C GLY A 180 -0.02 7.98 -19.70
N ALA A 181 0.72 6.91 -19.97
CA ALA A 181 0.21 5.54 -20.03
C ALA A 181 0.15 4.91 -18.63
N CYS A 182 -1.01 4.39 -18.24
CA CYS A 182 -1.13 3.55 -17.05
C CYS A 182 -0.32 2.26 -17.19
N ILE A 183 0.13 1.71 -16.08
CA ILE A 183 0.80 0.41 -16.05
C ILE A 183 -0.22 -0.66 -15.65
N PHE A 184 -0.48 -1.56 -16.57
CA PHE A 184 -1.38 -2.70 -16.36
C PHE A 184 -0.56 -3.99 -16.33
N GLY A 185 -0.18 -4.43 -15.12
CA GLY A 185 0.75 -5.52 -14.91
C GLY A 185 2.18 -5.03 -14.63
N GLY A 186 2.81 -5.55 -13.57
CA GLY A 186 4.19 -5.23 -13.22
C GLY A 186 4.44 -3.82 -12.68
N ALA A 187 3.43 -3.13 -12.16
CA ALA A 187 3.54 -1.76 -11.68
C ALA A 187 4.55 -1.61 -10.55
N ALA A 188 4.64 -2.59 -9.64
CA ALA A 188 5.63 -2.57 -8.56
C ALA A 188 7.08 -2.58 -9.13
N ALA A 189 7.34 -3.31 -10.20
CA ALA A 189 8.65 -3.33 -10.85
C ALA A 189 8.95 -2.00 -11.56
N ALA A 190 7.99 -1.44 -12.30
CA ALA A 190 8.13 -0.15 -12.98
C ALA A 190 8.37 1.00 -11.98
N LEU A 191 7.62 1.02 -10.89
CA LEU A 191 7.81 2.00 -9.81
C LEU A 191 9.16 1.83 -9.13
N GLY A 192 9.56 0.59 -8.82
CA GLY A 192 10.88 0.28 -8.29
C GLY A 192 12.01 0.79 -9.18
N ALA A 193 11.93 0.59 -10.49
CA ALA A 193 12.92 1.09 -11.46
C ALA A 193 12.96 2.64 -11.48
N CYS A 194 11.79 3.29 -11.44
CA CYS A 194 11.70 4.76 -11.37
C CYS A 194 12.37 5.31 -10.10
N LEU A 195 12.11 4.72 -8.96
CA LEU A 195 12.70 5.13 -7.68
C LEU A 195 14.20 4.84 -7.60
N GLU A 196 14.63 3.73 -8.18
CA GLU A 196 16.06 3.37 -8.26
C GLU A 196 16.86 4.37 -9.10
N ALA A 197 16.29 4.88 -10.17
CA ALA A 197 16.90 5.94 -10.99
C ALA A 197 17.12 7.25 -10.21
N ARG A 198 16.47 7.41 -9.06
CA ARG A 198 16.53 8.59 -8.18
C ARG A 198 17.24 8.32 -6.85
N ARG A 199 18.03 7.24 -6.78
CA ARG A 199 18.71 6.81 -5.55
C ARG A 199 19.65 7.87 -4.97
N ASP A 200 20.27 8.67 -5.79
CA ASP A 200 21.18 9.75 -5.39
C ASP A 200 20.48 10.96 -4.76
N THR A 201 19.15 11.04 -4.87
CA THR A 201 18.37 12.17 -4.32
C THR A 201 17.93 11.97 -2.88
N TYR A 202 18.16 10.80 -2.28
CA TYR A 202 17.82 10.49 -0.89
C TYR A 202 18.88 9.61 -0.21
N VAL A 203 18.97 9.68 1.12
CA VAL A 203 19.77 8.75 1.91
C VAL A 203 18.98 7.48 2.22
N ASN A 204 19.66 6.33 2.27
CA ASN A 204 19.06 5.06 2.66
C ASN A 204 18.80 5.04 4.19
N ARG A 205 17.98 5.96 4.65
CA ARG A 205 17.66 6.23 6.05
C ARG A 205 16.20 6.66 6.19
N ILE A 206 15.56 6.20 7.25
CA ILE A 206 14.26 6.70 7.70
C ILE A 206 14.25 6.73 9.23
N ASN A 207 13.58 7.71 9.83
CA ASN A 207 13.35 7.72 11.26
C ASN A 207 12.08 6.91 11.58
N ALA A 208 12.06 6.22 12.72
CA ALA A 208 10.91 5.44 13.16
C ALA A 208 9.62 6.30 13.32
N ASP A 209 9.77 7.58 13.64
CA ASP A 209 8.66 8.53 13.75
C ASP A 209 8.09 8.95 12.38
N GLU A 210 8.80 8.68 11.29
CA GLU A 210 8.40 8.97 9.91
C GLU A 210 7.73 7.76 9.23
N LEU A 211 7.67 6.61 9.91
CA LEU A 211 7.08 5.38 9.37
C LEU A 211 5.56 5.45 9.41
N GLU A 212 4.94 4.95 8.35
CA GLU A 212 3.50 4.71 8.33
C GLU A 212 3.19 3.34 8.97
N TRP A 213 2.30 3.37 9.95
CA TRP A 213 1.81 2.17 10.60
C TRP A 213 0.55 1.68 9.92
N ILE A 214 0.50 0.39 9.63
CA ILE A 214 -0.65 -0.29 9.07
C ILE A 214 -1.21 -1.20 10.16
N ASP A 215 -2.49 -1.02 10.48
CA ASP A 215 -3.17 -1.89 11.44
C ASP A 215 -3.50 -3.23 10.78
N GLU A 216 -3.03 -4.29 11.39
CA GLU A 216 -3.34 -5.66 11.05
C GLU A 216 -4.60 -6.08 11.81
N THR A 217 -5.69 -6.30 11.10
CA THR A 217 -6.98 -6.71 11.67
C THR A 217 -7.42 -8.07 11.13
N PRO A 218 -6.75 -9.15 11.52
CA PRO A 218 -7.09 -10.50 11.07
C PRO A 218 -8.42 -10.96 11.66
N GLU A 219 -9.01 -12.01 11.08
CA GLU A 219 -10.25 -12.62 11.59
C GLU A 219 -10.14 -13.08 13.06
N HIS A 220 -8.93 -13.46 13.48
CA HIS A 220 -8.61 -13.82 14.87
C HIS A 220 -8.04 -12.62 15.61
N GLU A 221 -8.84 -12.00 16.43
CA GLU A 221 -8.50 -10.77 17.17
C GLU A 221 -7.23 -10.90 18.04
N GLU A 222 -6.87 -12.11 18.49
CA GLU A 222 -5.63 -12.33 19.27
C GLU A 222 -4.37 -11.97 18.48
N PHE A 223 -4.42 -12.01 17.13
CA PHE A 223 -3.30 -11.69 16.26
C PHE A 223 -3.35 -10.26 15.71
N ALA A 224 -4.20 -9.41 16.25
CA ALA A 224 -4.26 -8.01 15.86
C ALA A 224 -3.04 -7.24 16.35
N GLY A 225 -2.49 -6.38 15.50
CA GLY A 225 -1.35 -5.53 15.81
C GLY A 225 -1.20 -4.42 14.79
N SER A 226 -0.07 -3.75 14.80
CA SER A 226 0.29 -2.79 13.74
C SER A 226 1.69 -3.10 13.25
N SER A 227 1.91 -2.91 11.96
CA SER A 227 3.25 -3.05 11.36
C SER A 227 3.65 -1.78 10.61
N ALA A 228 4.95 -1.56 10.50
CA ALA A 228 5.54 -0.50 9.70
C ALA A 228 6.74 -1.04 8.94
N GLU A 229 6.64 -1.09 7.61
CA GLU A 229 7.73 -1.54 6.75
C GLU A 229 8.86 -0.50 6.71
N ILE A 230 10.09 -0.97 6.89
CA ILE A 230 11.30 -0.16 6.84
C ILE A 230 12.09 -0.44 5.57
N GLY A 231 12.23 -1.73 5.23
CA GLY A 231 13.16 -2.19 4.19
C GLY A 231 12.95 -1.50 2.85
N HIS A 232 11.71 -1.38 2.41
CA HIS A 232 11.37 -0.72 1.16
C HIS A 232 11.75 0.76 1.15
N PHE A 233 11.60 1.46 2.28
CA PHE A 233 11.94 2.89 2.38
C PHE A 233 13.43 3.16 2.31
N ILE A 234 14.27 2.25 2.82
CA ILE A 234 15.72 2.41 2.83
C ILE A 234 16.44 1.62 1.74
N GLY A 235 15.70 0.99 0.83
CA GLY A 235 16.25 0.31 -0.35
C GLY A 235 16.83 -1.08 -0.07
N ALA A 236 16.35 -1.78 0.96
CA ALA A 236 16.70 -3.17 1.23
C ALA A 236 16.17 -4.09 0.11
N ARG A 237 16.97 -5.09 -0.27
CA ARG A 237 16.62 -6.04 -1.35
C ARG A 237 16.65 -7.50 -0.91
N LYS A 238 17.55 -7.83 0.04
CA LYS A 238 17.79 -9.19 0.50
C LYS A 238 17.31 -9.43 1.92
N LEU A 239 17.11 -8.34 2.67
CA LEU A 239 16.67 -8.40 4.06
C LEU A 239 15.34 -7.69 4.21
N GLY A 240 14.42 -8.29 4.95
CA GLY A 240 13.19 -7.66 5.42
C GLY A 240 13.46 -6.92 6.73
N TYR A 241 12.95 -5.71 6.84
CA TYR A 241 12.99 -4.91 8.07
C TYR A 241 11.62 -4.34 8.31
N ARG A 242 11.02 -4.62 9.45
CA ARG A 242 9.78 -3.98 9.89
C ARG A 242 9.77 -3.71 11.39
N LEU A 243 9.01 -2.72 11.81
CA LEU A 243 8.56 -2.62 13.18
C LEU A 243 7.21 -3.30 13.32
N ALA A 244 7.02 -4.02 14.41
CA ALA A 244 5.73 -4.59 14.81
C ALA A 244 5.35 -4.04 16.18
N ARG A 245 4.08 -3.67 16.34
CA ARG A 245 3.52 -3.20 17.62
C ARG A 245 2.38 -4.11 18.02
N LEU A 246 2.43 -4.61 19.25
CA LEU A 246 1.39 -5.44 19.85
C LEU A 246 0.77 -4.72 21.04
N GLY A 247 -0.54 -4.61 21.03
CA GLY A 247 -1.32 -4.20 22.19
C GLY A 247 -1.35 -5.27 23.28
N PRO A 248 -1.84 -4.93 24.49
CA PRO A 248 -2.04 -5.90 25.56
C PRO A 248 -2.87 -7.11 25.15
N GLY A 249 -2.44 -8.30 25.52
CA GLY A 249 -3.10 -9.58 25.20
C GLY A 249 -2.99 -10.04 23.75
N LYS A 250 -2.20 -9.36 22.91
CA LYS A 250 -2.06 -9.69 21.48
C LYS A 250 -0.79 -10.49 21.22
N ALA A 251 -0.86 -11.35 20.19
CA ALA A 251 0.27 -12.10 19.64
C ALA A 251 0.55 -11.65 18.21
N TRP A 252 1.80 -11.76 17.75
CA TRP A 252 2.14 -11.42 16.37
C TRP A 252 1.59 -12.44 15.37
N CYS A 253 1.80 -13.72 15.66
CA CYS A 253 1.37 -14.86 14.83
C CYS A 253 1.27 -16.11 15.67
N PRO A 254 0.68 -17.21 15.18
CA PRO A 254 0.74 -18.53 15.83
C PRO A 254 2.17 -19.01 16.01
N LEU A 255 2.38 -20.01 16.87
CA LEU A 255 3.68 -20.70 16.97
C LEU A 255 4.07 -21.26 15.59
N HIS A 256 5.25 -20.91 15.10
CA HIS A 256 5.72 -21.31 13.78
C HIS A 256 7.25 -21.35 13.71
N TRP A 257 7.76 -21.94 12.65
CA TRP A 257 9.17 -21.90 12.29
C TRP A 257 9.31 -21.89 10.76
N HIS A 258 10.47 -21.43 10.28
CA HIS A 258 10.80 -21.20 8.90
C HIS A 258 11.72 -22.27 8.33
N VAL A 259 11.51 -22.67 7.08
CA VAL A 259 12.34 -23.66 6.39
C VAL A 259 13.62 -23.03 5.83
N ALA A 260 13.51 -21.82 5.30
CA ALA A 260 14.62 -21.13 4.62
C ALA A 260 14.94 -19.74 5.20
N GLU A 261 13.99 -19.06 5.80
CA GLU A 261 14.21 -17.75 6.40
C GLU A 261 14.75 -17.85 7.83
N GLU A 262 15.84 -17.13 8.09
CA GLU A 262 16.34 -16.88 9.44
C GLU A 262 15.84 -15.52 9.90
N GLU A 263 15.36 -15.45 11.14
CA GLU A 263 14.83 -14.21 11.71
C GLU A 263 15.64 -13.74 12.92
N LEU A 264 15.70 -12.43 13.07
CA LEU A 264 16.23 -11.76 14.26
C LEU A 264 15.22 -10.72 14.72
N PHE A 265 14.79 -10.80 15.99
CA PHE A 265 13.96 -9.77 16.59
C PHE A 265 14.71 -8.99 17.66
N VAL A 266 14.38 -7.72 17.78
CA VAL A 266 14.93 -6.84 18.83
C VAL A 266 13.77 -6.16 19.55
N VAL A 267 13.73 -6.25 20.87
CA VAL A 267 12.74 -5.55 21.68
C VAL A 267 13.07 -4.06 21.74
N PHE A 268 12.33 -3.24 21.04
CA PHE A 268 12.48 -1.78 21.03
C PHE A 268 11.83 -1.12 22.24
N LYS A 269 10.64 -1.63 22.63
CA LYS A 269 9.83 -1.11 23.74
C LYS A 269 8.98 -2.23 24.33
N GLY A 270 8.70 -2.12 25.65
CA GLY A 270 7.83 -3.05 26.35
C GLY A 270 8.54 -4.32 26.84
N THR A 271 7.73 -5.26 27.29
CA THR A 271 8.19 -6.52 27.92
C THR A 271 7.35 -7.70 27.40
N PRO A 272 7.44 -8.03 26.11
CA PRO A 272 6.69 -9.16 25.55
C PRO A 272 7.23 -10.50 26.09
N THR A 273 6.46 -11.56 25.92
CA THR A 273 6.82 -12.93 26.24
C THR A 273 7.11 -13.72 24.96
N LEU A 274 8.25 -14.36 24.89
CA LEU A 274 8.61 -15.34 23.87
C LEU A 274 8.11 -16.72 24.29
N ILE A 275 7.33 -17.36 23.45
CA ILE A 275 6.90 -18.76 23.60
C ILE A 275 7.65 -19.61 22.58
N THR A 276 8.24 -20.69 23.05
CA THR A 276 8.96 -21.69 22.24
C THR A 276 8.57 -23.10 22.68
N PRO A 277 8.90 -24.15 21.94
CA PRO A 277 8.73 -25.53 22.42
C PRO A 277 9.48 -25.87 23.74
N ARG A 278 10.42 -25.01 24.14
CA ARG A 278 11.20 -25.18 25.40
C ARG A 278 10.56 -24.45 26.58
N GLY A 279 9.52 -23.65 26.38
CA GLY A 279 8.86 -22.87 27.42
C GLY A 279 8.67 -21.39 27.04
N SER A 280 8.25 -20.61 28.04
CA SER A 280 7.96 -19.17 27.91
C SER A 280 9.04 -18.35 28.59
N PHE A 281 9.48 -17.26 27.95
CA PHE A 281 10.57 -16.40 28.41
C PHE A 281 10.16 -14.95 28.35
N GLY A 282 10.15 -14.25 29.49
CA GLY A 282 9.92 -12.81 29.52
C GLY A 282 11.07 -12.05 28.88
N LEU A 283 10.75 -11.14 27.99
CA LEU A 283 11.71 -10.30 27.28
C LEU A 283 11.66 -8.86 27.82
N ARG A 284 12.71 -8.11 27.55
CA ARG A 284 12.79 -6.69 27.91
C ARG A 284 13.45 -5.87 26.80
N LYS A 285 13.25 -4.57 26.84
CA LYS A 285 13.91 -3.65 25.91
C LYS A 285 15.41 -3.92 25.79
N GLY A 286 15.89 -4.08 24.56
CA GLY A 286 17.27 -4.34 24.21
C GLY A 286 17.62 -5.81 24.06
N ASP A 287 16.68 -6.74 24.29
CA ASP A 287 16.92 -8.16 24.00
C ASP A 287 16.95 -8.40 22.48
N PHE A 288 17.90 -9.23 22.06
CA PHE A 288 18.06 -9.73 20.69
C PHE A 288 17.72 -11.21 20.70
N ILE A 289 16.83 -11.62 19.82
CA ILE A 289 16.36 -13.01 19.74
C ILE A 289 16.54 -13.48 18.30
N ALA A 290 17.32 -14.56 18.10
CA ALA A 290 17.47 -15.18 16.79
C ALA A 290 16.60 -16.44 16.68
N PHE A 291 16.01 -16.63 15.52
CA PHE A 291 15.21 -17.80 15.16
C PHE A 291 15.85 -18.46 13.94
N PRO A 292 16.73 -19.46 14.17
CA PRO A 292 17.34 -20.21 13.08
C PRO A 292 16.29 -21.02 12.33
N VAL A 293 16.60 -21.39 11.11
CA VAL A 293 15.74 -22.25 10.29
C VAL A 293 15.46 -23.60 10.97
N GLY A 294 14.29 -24.15 10.72
CA GLY A 294 13.84 -25.43 11.23
C GLY A 294 13.18 -25.39 12.62
N PRO A 295 12.80 -26.58 13.15
CA PRO A 295 11.99 -26.70 14.38
C PRO A 295 12.60 -26.05 15.62
N GLN A 296 13.94 -25.96 15.70
CA GLN A 296 14.63 -25.30 16.82
C GLN A 296 14.42 -23.80 16.87
N GLY A 297 14.02 -23.17 15.76
CA GLY A 297 13.66 -21.76 15.66
C GLY A 297 12.19 -21.50 15.92
N ALA A 298 11.40 -22.50 16.28
CA ALA A 298 9.97 -22.34 16.51
C ALA A 298 9.67 -21.30 17.61
N HIS A 299 8.84 -20.34 17.30
CA HIS A 299 8.56 -19.21 18.18
C HIS A 299 7.15 -18.62 17.99
N LYS A 300 6.67 -17.98 19.03
CA LYS A 300 5.49 -17.11 19.06
C LYS A 300 5.79 -15.97 20.03
N LEU A 301 5.47 -14.74 19.64
CA LEU A 301 5.57 -13.58 20.53
C LEU A 301 4.19 -13.14 20.97
N VAL A 302 4.04 -12.91 22.28
CA VAL A 302 2.83 -12.47 22.92
C VAL A 302 3.14 -11.24 23.77
N ASN A 303 2.27 -10.24 23.76
CA ASN A 303 2.32 -9.15 24.70
C ASN A 303 1.31 -9.41 25.82
N ASP A 304 1.73 -10.07 26.89
CA ASP A 304 0.95 -10.33 28.09
C ASP A 304 1.06 -9.21 29.15
N ALA A 305 1.82 -8.14 28.84
CA ALA A 305 1.90 -6.94 29.66
C ALA A 305 0.72 -5.99 29.45
N ALA A 306 0.53 -5.05 30.38
CA ALA A 306 -0.53 -4.03 30.31
C ALA A 306 -0.24 -2.90 29.29
N GLU A 307 1.02 -2.73 28.91
CA GLU A 307 1.46 -1.67 27.97
C GLU A 307 1.82 -2.26 26.60
N PRO A 308 1.63 -1.51 25.51
CA PRO A 308 2.04 -1.98 24.18
C PRO A 308 3.55 -2.22 24.10
N CYS A 309 3.94 -3.28 23.38
CA CYS A 309 5.33 -3.53 23.02
C CYS A 309 5.60 -3.21 21.56
N THR A 310 6.87 -2.95 21.23
CA THR A 310 7.35 -2.72 19.86
C THR A 310 8.61 -3.53 19.63
N LEU A 311 8.61 -4.24 18.50
CA LEU A 311 9.70 -5.11 18.07
C LEU A 311 10.25 -4.61 16.73
N LEU A 312 11.56 -4.65 16.57
CA LEU A 312 12.17 -4.64 15.24
C LEU A 312 12.31 -6.11 14.81
N MET A 313 11.78 -6.43 13.65
CA MET A 313 11.83 -7.76 13.06
C MET A 313 12.67 -7.69 11.79
N LEU A 314 13.62 -8.59 11.67
CA LEU A 314 14.50 -8.75 10.52
C LEU A 314 14.45 -10.19 10.04
N SER A 315 14.45 -10.38 8.73
CA SER A 315 14.63 -11.70 8.11
C SER A 315 15.41 -11.57 6.80
N ASN A 316 16.04 -12.63 6.34
CA ASN A 316 16.41 -12.73 4.94
C ASN A 316 15.14 -13.01 4.10
N PHE A 317 15.14 -12.55 2.85
CA PHE A 317 14.05 -12.83 1.92
C PHE A 317 14.40 -14.06 1.08
N GLU A 318 13.65 -15.12 1.26
CA GLU A 318 13.74 -16.32 0.43
C GLU A 318 12.44 -16.52 -0.36
N ARG A 319 12.57 -16.74 -1.68
CA ARG A 319 11.40 -16.88 -2.57
C ARG A 319 10.59 -18.15 -2.29
N ASP A 320 11.29 -19.20 -1.90
CA ASP A 320 10.73 -20.53 -1.72
C ASP A 320 10.53 -20.84 -0.22
N GLU A 321 10.22 -19.79 0.55
CA GLU A 321 9.97 -19.93 1.98
C GLU A 321 8.76 -20.80 2.26
N VAL A 322 8.89 -21.66 3.25
CA VAL A 322 7.81 -22.47 3.81
C VAL A 322 7.76 -22.23 5.31
N CYS A 323 6.67 -21.71 5.79
CA CYS A 323 6.43 -21.53 7.21
C CYS A 323 5.58 -22.69 7.76
N TYR A 324 6.05 -23.37 8.81
CA TYR A 324 5.35 -24.47 9.43
C TYR A 324 4.75 -24.08 10.79
N TYR A 325 3.51 -24.46 11.02
CA TYR A 325 2.73 -24.18 12.24
C TYR A 325 2.46 -25.47 13.01
N PRO A 326 3.31 -25.83 13.99
CA PRO A 326 3.23 -27.16 14.64
C PRO A 326 1.93 -27.42 15.40
N ASP A 327 1.33 -26.39 16.02
CA ASP A 327 0.10 -26.55 16.80
C ASP A 327 -1.13 -26.85 15.94
N SER A 328 -1.13 -26.44 14.68
CA SER A 328 -2.27 -26.57 13.77
C SER A 328 -2.00 -27.46 12.56
N HIS A 329 -0.79 -28.03 12.48
CA HIS A 329 -0.37 -28.89 11.36
C HIS A 329 -0.62 -28.22 10.00
N LYS A 330 -0.18 -26.95 9.87
CA LYS A 330 -0.30 -26.16 8.65
C LYS A 330 1.09 -25.82 8.08
N LEU A 331 1.10 -25.70 6.75
CA LEU A 331 2.22 -25.19 5.96
C LEU A 331 1.73 -23.96 5.21
N ALA A 332 2.46 -22.86 5.29
CA ALA A 332 2.27 -21.72 4.40
C ALA A 332 3.37 -21.76 3.33
N VAL A 333 2.95 -21.78 2.06
CA VAL A 333 3.85 -21.79 0.89
C VAL A 333 3.38 -20.67 -0.03
N GLY A 334 4.04 -19.53 0.01
CA GLY A 334 3.54 -18.30 -0.62
C GLY A 334 2.15 -17.94 -0.08
N GLU A 335 1.16 -17.84 -0.96
CA GLU A 335 -0.25 -17.53 -0.59
C GLU A 335 -1.07 -18.78 -0.19
N LEU A 336 -0.50 -19.97 -0.33
CA LEU A 336 -1.21 -21.22 -0.06
C LEU A 336 -1.04 -21.63 1.40
N ILE A 337 -2.16 -21.98 2.04
CA ILE A 337 -2.17 -22.61 3.36
C ILE A 337 -2.63 -24.06 3.19
N LEU A 338 -1.73 -24.99 3.46
CA LEU A 338 -1.95 -26.42 3.32
C LEU A 338 -1.98 -27.10 4.70
N ARG A 339 -2.51 -28.32 4.77
CA ARG A 339 -2.39 -29.20 5.95
C ARG A 339 -1.36 -30.27 5.67
N ASP A 340 -0.53 -30.56 6.65
CA ASP A 340 0.44 -31.64 6.60
C ASP A 340 -0.12 -32.99 7.11
N HIS A 341 -1.38 -33.02 7.53
CA HIS A 341 -1.95 -34.22 8.14
C HIS A 341 -3.24 -34.69 7.43
N PRO A 342 -3.38 -35.99 7.14
CA PRO A 342 -2.37 -37.02 7.34
C PRO A 342 -1.15 -36.84 6.44
N SER A 343 0.03 -37.06 7.01
CA SER A 343 1.27 -37.13 6.22
C SER A 343 1.15 -38.30 5.24
N LEU A 344 1.51 -38.08 4.00
CA LEU A 344 1.56 -39.11 2.98
C LEU A 344 2.93 -39.78 2.97
N ASP A 345 2.96 -41.11 2.72
CA ASP A 345 4.17 -41.78 2.29
C ASP A 345 4.50 -41.36 0.84
N TYR A 346 5.76 -41.48 0.45
CA TYR A 346 6.21 -41.11 -0.89
C TYR A 346 5.42 -41.79 -2.01
N PHE A 347 4.93 -42.99 -1.77
CA PHE A 347 4.17 -43.80 -2.71
C PHE A 347 2.65 -43.79 -2.45
N ASP A 348 2.15 -43.00 -1.51
CA ASP A 348 0.71 -42.91 -1.28
C ASP A 348 0.02 -42.32 -2.51
N ALA A 349 -1.06 -43.00 -2.95
CA ALA A 349 -1.87 -42.64 -4.12
C ALA A 349 -1.21 -42.83 -5.51
N GLU A 350 -0.11 -43.60 -5.61
CA GLU A 350 0.48 -44.02 -6.89
C GLU A 350 -0.20 -45.29 -7.45
#